data_7e74bead1715bfe8bb63c663979cc5da
#
_entry.id   7e74bead1715bfe8bb63c663979cc5da
#
_cell.length_a   1.000
_cell.length_b   1.000
_cell.length_c   1.000
_cell.angle_alpha   90.00
_cell.angle_beta   90.00
_cell.angle_gamma   90.00
#
_symmetry.space_group_name_H-M   'P 1'
#
loop_
_entity.id
_entity.type
_entity.pdbx_description
1 polymer ?
#
loop_
_entity_poly.entity_id
_entity_poly.type
_entity_poly.pdbx_seq_one_letter_code
_entity_poly.pdbx_strand_id
1 'polypeptide(L)'
;MNLESLKLEDLDRLTIRRGSHPAPNGKVEACAMEAGFLRWAMRQGWDKSRIVSEWSDSMPCTCPVIGGFVRSWNDGISDDSVRTRLFSPGVLDMLPGTKGGDALMMRRMWMAIDWSIRMQTPAFLRLAQLEACAVALEALPEIRSLEALSNARAAWEDAHKHGAAARAAARAAAGAAAGAAAGDALAPTISALQVSALDLVERMLAEAK
;
A
#
# COMPACT_ATOMS: atom_id res chain seq x y z
N MET A 1 17.14 -1.52 -16.41
CA MET A 1 16.86 -2.36 -17.61
C MET A 1 16.55 -1.44 -18.76
N ASN A 2 16.83 -1.85 -20.00
CA ASN A 2 16.52 -1.05 -21.19
C ASN A 2 15.23 -1.60 -21.83
N LEU A 3 14.24 -0.73 -22.08
CA LEU A 3 12.94 -1.14 -22.64
C LEU A 3 13.11 -1.83 -24.02
N GLU A 4 14.06 -1.37 -24.86
CA GLU A 4 14.27 -1.89 -26.21
C GLU A 4 14.65 -3.38 -26.24
N SER A 5 15.42 -3.85 -25.25
CA SER A 5 15.86 -5.24 -25.15
C SER A 5 15.10 -6.04 -24.10
N LEU A 6 14.09 -5.40 -23.43
CA LEU A 6 13.38 -5.99 -22.31
C LEU A 6 12.49 -7.17 -22.75
N LYS A 7 12.61 -8.27 -22.04
CA LYS A 7 11.74 -9.44 -22.14
C LYS A 7 10.90 -9.60 -20.89
N LEU A 8 9.80 -10.35 -20.98
CA LEU A 8 8.90 -10.58 -19.85
C LEU A 8 9.63 -11.22 -18.64
N GLU A 9 10.53 -12.14 -18.89
CA GLU A 9 11.34 -12.82 -17.87
C GLU A 9 12.30 -11.87 -17.11
N ASP A 10 12.73 -10.77 -17.76
CA ASP A 10 13.58 -9.78 -17.12
C ASP A 10 12.85 -8.98 -16.05
N LEU A 11 11.51 -8.88 -16.16
CA LEU A 11 10.68 -8.14 -15.21
C LEU A 11 10.66 -8.77 -13.81
N ASP A 12 11.01 -10.03 -13.66
CA ASP A 12 11.13 -10.68 -12.35
C ASP A 12 12.33 -10.13 -11.55
N ARG A 13 13.25 -9.43 -12.23
CA ARG A 13 14.42 -8.76 -11.64
C ARG A 13 14.27 -7.25 -11.58
N LEU A 14 13.11 -6.70 -11.95
CA LEU A 14 12.88 -5.27 -11.91
C LEU A 14 12.85 -4.78 -10.46
N THR A 15 13.69 -3.80 -10.15
CA THR A 15 13.65 -3.14 -8.85
C THR A 15 12.46 -2.18 -8.81
N ILE A 16 11.54 -2.42 -7.88
CA ILE A 16 10.39 -1.55 -7.67
C ILE A 16 10.82 -0.29 -6.91
N ARG A 17 10.46 0.87 -7.43
CA ARG A 17 10.85 2.19 -6.91
C ARG A 17 9.68 2.89 -6.23
N ARG A 18 10.00 3.89 -5.44
CA ARG A 18 9.01 4.79 -4.83
C ARG A 18 8.50 5.82 -5.83
N GLY A 19 7.21 6.18 -5.73
CA GLY A 19 6.59 7.21 -6.55
C GLY A 19 6.26 6.75 -7.97
N SER A 20 5.64 7.63 -8.75
CA SER A 20 5.41 7.41 -10.17
C SER A 20 6.60 7.86 -11.00
N HIS A 21 6.78 7.25 -12.17
CA HIS A 21 7.92 7.49 -13.06
C HIS A 21 7.43 7.91 -14.45
N PRO A 22 8.20 8.73 -15.15
CA PRO A 22 7.90 9.05 -16.55
C PRO A 22 7.96 7.78 -17.41
N ALA A 23 7.28 7.82 -18.54
CA ALA A 23 7.37 6.74 -19.54
C ALA A 23 8.84 6.44 -19.87
N PRO A 24 9.22 5.17 -19.98
CA PRO A 24 10.62 4.79 -20.21
C PRO A 24 11.18 5.40 -21.47
N ASN A 25 12.31 6.09 -21.32
CA ASN A 25 13.15 6.54 -22.44
C ASN A 25 14.49 5.78 -22.36
N GLY A 26 14.46 4.54 -22.83
CA GLY A 26 15.58 3.59 -22.70
C GLY A 26 15.53 2.85 -21.35
N LYS A 27 15.92 3.49 -20.24
CA LYS A 27 15.92 2.85 -18.91
C LYS A 27 14.51 2.73 -18.33
N VAL A 28 14.16 1.54 -17.85
CA VAL A 28 12.90 1.30 -17.13
C VAL A 28 13.13 1.52 -15.63
N GLU A 29 12.38 2.45 -15.07
CA GLU A 29 12.15 2.63 -13.64
C GLU A 29 10.64 2.59 -13.42
N ALA A 30 10.19 1.92 -12.37
CA ALA A 30 8.76 1.68 -12.17
C ALA A 30 8.40 1.54 -10.68
N CYS A 31 7.28 2.14 -10.28
CA CYS A 31 6.60 1.80 -9.04
C CYS A 31 5.85 0.45 -9.19
N ALA A 32 5.22 -0.03 -8.14
CA ALA A 32 4.49 -1.30 -8.18
C ALA A 32 3.37 -1.31 -9.24
N MET A 33 2.63 -0.21 -9.39
CA MET A 33 1.55 -0.13 -10.37
C MET A 33 2.06 -0.09 -11.81
N GLU A 34 3.12 0.67 -12.08
CA GLU A 34 3.78 0.73 -13.39
C GLU A 34 4.41 -0.61 -13.77
N ALA A 35 5.04 -1.30 -12.81
CA ALA A 35 5.58 -2.64 -13.03
C ALA A 35 4.47 -3.65 -13.35
N GLY A 36 3.34 -3.59 -12.64
CA GLY A 36 2.16 -4.39 -12.92
C GLY A 36 1.59 -4.09 -14.31
N PHE A 37 1.48 -2.80 -14.69
CA PHE A 37 1.08 -2.38 -16.02
C PHE A 37 2.02 -2.94 -17.10
N LEU A 38 3.32 -2.78 -16.93
CA LEU A 38 4.32 -3.25 -17.89
C LEU A 38 4.25 -4.77 -18.10
N ARG A 39 4.15 -5.55 -17.00
CA ARG A 39 3.99 -7.01 -17.07
C ARG A 39 2.72 -7.40 -17.82
N TRP A 40 1.61 -6.75 -17.52
CA TRP A 40 0.33 -6.99 -18.18
C TRP A 40 0.39 -6.64 -19.67
N ALA A 41 0.87 -5.44 -20.02
CA ALA A 41 0.97 -4.99 -21.41
C ALA A 41 1.85 -5.92 -22.27
N MET A 42 3.00 -6.35 -21.73
CA MET A 42 3.86 -7.31 -22.44
C MET A 42 3.20 -8.67 -22.63
N ARG A 43 2.42 -9.16 -21.66
CA ARG A 43 1.64 -10.40 -21.82
C ARG A 43 0.50 -10.28 -22.85
N GLN A 44 -0.04 -9.07 -23.01
CA GLN A 44 -1.01 -8.77 -24.07
C GLN A 44 -0.36 -8.62 -25.45
N GLY A 45 0.97 -8.75 -25.56
CA GLY A 45 1.72 -8.60 -26.81
C GLY A 45 1.77 -7.17 -27.31
N TRP A 46 1.63 -6.16 -26.43
CA TRP A 46 1.75 -4.77 -26.84
C TRP A 46 3.17 -4.46 -27.30
N ASP A 47 3.27 -3.71 -28.39
CA ASP A 47 4.55 -3.17 -28.81
C ASP A 47 5.05 -2.06 -27.84
N LYS A 48 6.34 -1.76 -27.92
CA LYS A 48 6.99 -0.82 -27.01
C LYS A 48 6.50 0.61 -27.16
N SER A 49 6.14 1.03 -28.36
CA SER A 49 5.60 2.37 -28.60
C SER A 49 4.26 2.55 -27.90
N ARG A 50 3.41 1.54 -27.96
CA ARG A 50 2.14 1.55 -27.23
C ARG A 50 2.35 1.53 -25.72
N ILE A 51 3.29 0.71 -25.21
CA ILE A 51 3.61 0.68 -23.78
C ILE A 51 4.04 2.07 -23.30
N VAL A 52 4.89 2.77 -24.06
CA VAL A 52 5.35 4.13 -23.71
C VAL A 52 4.21 5.13 -23.78
N SER A 53 3.36 5.09 -24.81
CA SER A 53 2.26 6.04 -24.97
C SER A 53 1.15 5.90 -23.94
N GLU A 54 0.96 4.68 -23.41
CA GLU A 54 -0.07 4.37 -22.40
C GLU A 54 0.53 4.18 -20.99
N TRP A 55 1.82 4.54 -20.80
CA TRP A 55 2.50 4.39 -19.51
C TRP A 55 1.77 5.11 -18.39
N SER A 56 1.46 4.38 -17.32
CA SER A 56 0.71 4.94 -16.19
C SER A 56 0.86 4.09 -14.93
N ASP A 57 0.79 4.74 -13.78
CA ASP A 57 0.59 4.13 -12.47
C ASP A 57 -0.91 3.86 -12.17
N SER A 58 -1.78 4.14 -13.13
CA SER A 58 -3.24 3.94 -13.05
C SER A 58 -3.72 2.99 -14.15
N MET A 59 -3.63 1.70 -13.88
CA MET A 59 -4.01 0.65 -14.82
C MET A 59 -5.54 0.59 -15.00
N PRO A 60 -6.08 0.77 -16.23
CA PRO A 60 -7.53 0.90 -16.46
C PRO A 60 -8.35 -0.34 -16.06
N CYS A 61 -7.73 -1.52 -16.07
CA CYS A 61 -8.36 -2.79 -15.69
C CYS A 61 -8.20 -3.15 -14.22
N THR A 62 -7.57 -2.29 -13.41
CA THR A 62 -7.40 -2.49 -11.96
C THR A 62 -8.48 -1.76 -11.18
N CYS A 63 -8.96 -2.38 -10.10
CA CYS A 63 -9.88 -1.75 -9.16
C CYS A 63 -9.25 -0.47 -8.58
N PRO A 64 -9.92 0.70 -8.64
CA PRO A 64 -9.37 1.96 -8.14
C PRO A 64 -8.95 1.90 -6.66
N VAL A 65 -9.68 1.14 -5.83
CA VAL A 65 -9.36 0.97 -4.40
C VAL A 65 -8.05 0.21 -4.24
N ILE A 66 -7.89 -0.93 -4.94
CA ILE A 66 -6.65 -1.71 -4.91
C ILE A 66 -5.49 -0.87 -5.44
N GLY A 67 -5.65 -0.21 -6.59
CA GLY A 67 -4.60 0.61 -7.18
C GLY A 67 -4.20 1.77 -6.28
N GLY A 68 -5.16 2.45 -5.64
CA GLY A 68 -4.91 3.52 -4.67
C GLY A 68 -4.16 3.01 -3.43
N PHE A 69 -4.58 1.88 -2.89
CA PHE A 69 -3.93 1.25 -1.73
C PHE A 69 -2.49 0.82 -2.08
N VAL A 70 -2.28 0.14 -3.20
CA VAL A 70 -0.97 -0.33 -3.66
C VAL A 70 0.00 0.84 -3.88
N ARG A 71 -0.44 1.94 -4.50
CA ARG A 71 0.38 3.16 -4.65
C ARG A 71 0.80 3.73 -3.29
N SER A 72 -0.17 3.95 -2.40
CA SER A 72 0.08 4.50 -1.07
C SER A 72 1.04 3.61 -0.26
N TRP A 73 0.84 2.30 -0.34
CA TRP A 73 1.70 1.32 0.31
C TRP A 73 3.11 1.31 -0.30
N ASN A 74 3.23 1.30 -1.63
CA ASN A 74 4.51 1.42 -2.33
C ASN A 74 5.32 2.63 -1.86
N ASP A 75 4.65 3.78 -1.74
CA ASP A 75 5.29 5.03 -1.36
C ASP A 75 5.65 5.10 0.13
N GLY A 76 4.93 4.35 0.95
CA GLY A 76 5.21 4.22 2.38
C GLY A 76 6.42 3.37 2.73
N ILE A 77 6.93 2.54 1.79
CA ILE A 77 8.10 1.70 2.01
C ILE A 77 9.36 2.51 1.69
N SER A 78 10.28 2.64 2.65
CA SER A 78 11.52 3.41 2.48
C SER A 78 12.61 2.66 1.70
N ASP A 79 12.67 1.34 1.81
CA ASP A 79 13.71 0.48 1.24
C ASP A 79 13.24 -0.21 -0.04
N ASP A 80 13.96 -0.01 -1.15
CA ASP A 80 13.63 -0.56 -2.45
C ASP A 80 13.74 -2.10 -2.50
N SER A 81 14.62 -2.70 -1.71
CA SER A 81 14.76 -4.16 -1.65
C SER A 81 13.57 -4.80 -0.95
N VAL A 82 13.10 -4.19 0.14
CA VAL A 82 11.86 -4.59 0.84
C VAL A 82 10.66 -4.42 -0.08
N ARG A 83 10.57 -3.28 -0.76
CA ARG A 83 9.50 -2.99 -1.73
C ARG A 83 9.46 -4.02 -2.84
N THR A 84 10.60 -4.31 -3.47
CA THR A 84 10.70 -5.29 -4.56
C THR A 84 10.30 -6.70 -4.10
N ARG A 85 10.65 -7.08 -2.88
CA ARG A 85 10.25 -8.38 -2.32
C ARG A 85 8.74 -8.47 -2.05
N LEU A 86 8.13 -7.42 -1.52
CA LEU A 86 6.69 -7.37 -1.22
C LEU A 86 5.84 -7.34 -2.49
N PHE A 87 6.23 -6.52 -3.47
CA PHE A 87 5.60 -6.49 -4.78
C PHE A 87 6.23 -7.52 -5.72
N SER A 88 6.18 -8.78 -5.29
CA SER A 88 6.68 -9.91 -6.07
C SER A 88 5.94 -10.03 -7.42
N PRO A 89 6.51 -10.72 -8.42
CA PRO A 89 5.84 -11.00 -9.69
C PRO A 89 4.42 -11.55 -9.51
N GLY A 90 4.20 -12.44 -8.54
CA GLY A 90 2.89 -13.01 -8.25
C GLY A 90 1.86 -11.96 -7.82
N VAL A 91 2.22 -11.02 -6.96
CA VAL A 91 1.34 -9.91 -6.54
C VAL A 91 1.04 -8.99 -7.72
N LEU A 92 2.07 -8.59 -8.48
CA LEU A 92 1.92 -7.70 -9.62
C LEU A 92 1.02 -8.28 -10.71
N ASP A 93 1.11 -9.60 -10.93
CA ASP A 93 0.32 -10.31 -11.94
C ASP A 93 -1.16 -10.48 -11.58
N MET A 94 -1.52 -10.33 -10.31
CA MET A 94 -2.91 -10.37 -9.83
C MET A 94 -3.64 -9.02 -9.93
N LEU A 95 -2.93 -7.91 -10.13
CA LEU A 95 -3.52 -6.56 -10.17
C LEU A 95 -4.43 -6.33 -11.39
N PRO A 96 -4.05 -6.76 -12.61
CA PRO A 96 -4.87 -6.60 -13.80
C PRO A 96 -6.17 -7.42 -13.71
N GLY A 97 -7.26 -6.88 -14.29
CA GLY A 97 -8.55 -7.58 -14.33
C GLY A 97 -9.32 -7.55 -13.00
N THR A 98 -8.84 -6.80 -12.01
CA THR A 98 -9.51 -6.68 -10.71
C THR A 98 -10.63 -5.64 -10.71
N LYS A 99 -10.80 -4.86 -11.78
CA LYS A 99 -11.91 -3.92 -11.93
C LYS A 99 -13.24 -4.70 -11.94
N GLY A 100 -14.14 -4.30 -11.07
CA GLY A 100 -15.47 -4.89 -10.95
C GLY A 100 -16.54 -3.81 -10.83
N GLY A 101 -17.79 -4.22 -10.58
CA GLY A 101 -18.89 -3.29 -10.33
C GLY A 101 -18.77 -2.58 -8.98
N ASP A 102 -19.63 -1.56 -8.77
CA ASP A 102 -19.60 -0.69 -7.59
C ASP A 102 -19.71 -1.46 -6.27
N ALA A 103 -20.51 -2.51 -6.22
CA ALA A 103 -20.67 -3.33 -5.01
C ALA A 103 -19.35 -3.99 -4.59
N LEU A 104 -18.56 -4.50 -5.55
CA LEU A 104 -17.25 -5.09 -5.28
C LEU A 104 -16.23 -4.01 -4.88
N MET A 105 -16.24 -2.88 -5.56
CA MET A 105 -15.40 -1.73 -5.21
C MET A 105 -15.68 -1.25 -3.79
N MET A 106 -16.96 -1.14 -3.41
CA MET A 106 -17.37 -0.75 -2.06
C MET A 106 -16.92 -1.75 -1.00
N ARG A 107 -17.05 -3.07 -1.22
CA ARG A 107 -16.52 -4.07 -0.28
C ARG A 107 -15.03 -3.90 -0.05
N ARG A 108 -14.24 -3.75 -1.11
CA ARG A 108 -12.79 -3.52 -1.01
C ARG A 108 -12.43 -2.22 -0.30
N MET A 109 -13.23 -1.18 -0.51
CA MET A 109 -13.08 0.09 0.21
C MET A 109 -13.28 -0.11 1.73
N TRP A 110 -14.32 -0.86 2.13
CA TRP A 110 -14.54 -1.17 3.54
C TRP A 110 -13.42 -2.00 4.13
N MET A 111 -12.87 -2.98 3.41
CA MET A 111 -11.71 -3.75 3.85
C MET A 111 -10.49 -2.85 4.10
N ALA A 112 -10.22 -1.88 3.23
CA ALA A 112 -9.12 -0.94 3.40
C ALA A 112 -9.34 0.01 4.59
N ILE A 113 -10.57 0.50 4.79
CA ILE A 113 -10.94 1.36 5.93
C ILE A 113 -10.82 0.58 7.24
N ASP A 114 -11.37 -0.63 7.29
CA ASP A 114 -11.28 -1.52 8.46
C ASP A 114 -9.84 -1.77 8.87
N TRP A 115 -9.01 -2.14 7.89
CA TRP A 115 -7.58 -2.39 8.13
C TRP A 115 -6.87 -1.13 8.68
N SER A 116 -7.16 0.05 8.12
CA SER A 116 -6.55 1.30 8.58
C SER A 116 -6.93 1.63 10.02
N ILE A 117 -8.18 1.39 10.41
CA ILE A 117 -8.69 1.73 11.75
C ILE A 117 -8.31 0.66 12.77
N ARG A 118 -8.48 -0.63 12.45
CA ARG A 118 -8.35 -1.72 13.42
C ARG A 118 -6.99 -2.42 13.42
N MET A 119 -6.14 -2.16 12.43
CA MET A 119 -4.81 -2.77 12.33
C MET A 119 -3.69 -1.73 12.29
N GLN A 120 -3.73 -0.81 11.33
CA GLN A 120 -2.64 0.13 11.12
C GLN A 120 -2.55 1.16 12.25
N THR A 121 -3.66 1.81 12.59
CA THR A 121 -3.68 2.85 13.63
C THR A 121 -3.30 2.30 15.01
N PRO A 122 -3.83 1.17 15.51
CA PRO A 122 -3.41 0.57 16.77
C PRO A 122 -1.92 0.27 16.85
N ALA A 123 -1.32 -0.24 15.77
CA ALA A 123 0.12 -0.50 15.74
C ALA A 123 0.96 0.76 16.01
N PHE A 124 0.57 1.89 15.41
CA PHE A 124 1.24 3.18 15.68
C PHE A 124 0.92 3.77 17.06
N LEU A 125 -0.31 3.57 17.57
CA LEU A 125 -0.67 3.99 18.92
C LEU A 125 0.17 3.27 19.98
N ARG A 126 0.44 1.98 19.81
CA ARG A 126 1.33 1.23 20.71
C ARG A 126 2.76 1.79 20.73
N LEU A 127 3.30 2.16 19.58
CA LEU A 127 4.61 2.83 19.52
C LEU A 127 4.63 4.16 20.29
N ALA A 128 3.47 4.82 20.35
CA ALA A 128 3.29 6.05 21.12
C ALA A 128 2.90 5.76 22.61
N GLN A 129 2.95 4.50 23.06
CA GLN A 129 2.56 4.06 24.41
C GLN A 129 1.08 4.36 24.75
N LEU A 130 0.21 4.43 23.76
CA LEU A 130 -1.23 4.67 23.89
C LEU A 130 -2.02 3.34 23.80
N GLU A 131 -1.65 2.38 24.64
CA GLU A 131 -2.18 1.01 24.62
C GLU A 131 -3.72 0.97 24.77
N ALA A 132 -4.30 1.75 25.67
CA ALA A 132 -5.74 1.79 25.85
C ALA A 132 -6.50 2.21 24.59
N CYS A 133 -5.98 3.20 23.85
CA CYS A 133 -6.55 3.63 22.56
C CYS A 133 -6.37 2.56 21.50
N ALA A 134 -5.24 1.88 21.46
CA ALA A 134 -4.99 0.78 20.51
C ALA A 134 -5.98 -0.36 20.73
N VAL A 135 -6.13 -0.83 21.96
CA VAL A 135 -7.07 -1.89 22.34
C VAL A 135 -8.53 -1.49 22.01
N ALA A 136 -8.92 -0.24 22.27
CA ALA A 136 -10.26 0.25 21.96
C ALA A 136 -10.57 0.19 20.45
N LEU A 137 -9.59 0.51 19.57
CA LEU A 137 -9.78 0.42 18.12
C LEU A 137 -9.82 -1.03 17.64
N GLU A 138 -8.97 -1.89 18.18
CA GLU A 138 -8.95 -3.31 17.81
C GLU A 138 -10.22 -4.05 18.24
N ALA A 139 -10.83 -3.65 19.35
CA ALA A 139 -12.06 -4.23 19.87
C ALA A 139 -13.30 -3.80 19.06
N LEU A 140 -13.21 -2.83 18.16
CA LEU A 140 -14.31 -2.43 17.30
C LEU A 140 -14.81 -3.61 16.45
N PRO A 141 -16.13 -3.73 16.20
CA PRO A 141 -16.65 -4.62 15.18
C PRO A 141 -16.05 -4.30 13.82
N GLU A 142 -15.97 -5.31 12.93
CA GLU A 142 -15.51 -5.11 11.56
C GLU A 142 -16.31 -4.01 10.85
N ILE A 143 -15.61 -3.08 10.23
CA ILE A 143 -16.21 -1.90 9.59
C ILE A 143 -16.54 -2.26 8.13
N ARG A 144 -17.84 -2.50 7.88
CA ARG A 144 -18.37 -2.88 6.56
C ARG A 144 -19.42 -1.90 6.01
N SER A 145 -19.71 -0.83 6.74
CA SER A 145 -20.75 0.14 6.38
C SER A 145 -20.51 1.51 7.00
N LEU A 146 -21.21 2.52 6.50
CA LEU A 146 -21.22 3.86 7.09
C LEU A 146 -21.74 3.86 8.53
N GLU A 147 -22.68 3.01 8.86
CA GLU A 147 -23.19 2.86 10.22
C GLU A 147 -22.13 2.34 11.16
N ALA A 148 -21.43 1.25 10.77
CA ALA A 148 -20.33 0.71 11.55
C ALA A 148 -19.20 1.74 11.74
N LEU A 149 -18.87 2.51 10.69
CA LEU A 149 -17.91 3.60 10.76
C LEU A 149 -18.37 4.72 11.69
N SER A 150 -19.65 5.09 11.66
CA SER A 150 -20.22 6.09 12.57
C SER A 150 -20.15 5.64 14.03
N ASN A 151 -20.40 4.36 14.30
CA ASN A 151 -20.29 3.79 15.65
C ASN A 151 -18.83 3.74 16.14
N ALA A 152 -17.87 3.59 15.23
CA ALA A 152 -16.44 3.65 15.54
C ALA A 152 -15.94 5.08 15.82
N ARG A 153 -16.72 6.11 15.47
CA ARG A 153 -16.29 7.51 15.47
C ARG A 153 -15.74 7.99 16.82
N ALA A 154 -16.40 7.66 17.92
CA ALA A 154 -16.00 8.11 19.25
C ALA A 154 -14.62 7.58 19.64
N ALA A 155 -14.36 6.28 19.42
CA ALA A 155 -13.08 5.65 19.68
C ALA A 155 -11.99 6.22 18.75
N TRP A 156 -12.32 6.50 17.49
CA TRP A 156 -11.41 7.12 16.53
C TRP A 156 -11.04 8.55 16.91
N GLU A 157 -12.03 9.38 17.30
CA GLU A 157 -11.79 10.77 17.71
C GLU A 157 -10.94 10.84 18.97
N ASP A 158 -11.17 9.95 19.93
CA ASP A 158 -10.36 9.85 21.15
C ASP A 158 -8.91 9.43 20.81
N ALA A 159 -8.74 8.38 20.03
CA ALA A 159 -7.43 7.94 19.57
C ALA A 159 -6.71 9.04 18.76
N HIS A 160 -7.45 9.81 17.94
CA HIS A 160 -6.89 10.90 17.15
C HIS A 160 -6.37 12.06 18.03
N LYS A 161 -7.12 12.45 19.07
CA LYS A 161 -6.69 13.49 20.02
C LYS A 161 -5.41 13.09 20.73
N HIS A 162 -5.36 11.86 21.27
CA HIS A 162 -4.17 11.34 21.95
C HIS A 162 -3.00 11.13 20.97
N GLY A 163 -3.26 10.61 19.77
CA GLY A 163 -2.24 10.44 18.74
C GLY A 163 -1.65 11.75 18.23
N ALA A 164 -2.42 12.84 18.19
CA ALA A 164 -1.91 14.17 17.84
C ALA A 164 -0.97 14.71 18.94
N ALA A 165 -1.35 14.56 20.22
CA ALA A 165 -0.53 14.94 21.35
C ALA A 165 0.77 14.12 21.42
N ALA A 166 0.68 12.79 21.20
CA ALA A 166 1.85 11.91 21.15
C ALA A 166 2.80 12.27 19.99
N ARG A 167 2.28 12.60 18.79
CA ARG A 167 3.11 13.07 17.67
C ARG A 167 3.80 14.39 17.97
N ALA A 168 3.12 15.32 18.64
CA ALA A 168 3.73 16.58 19.05
C ALA A 168 4.85 16.36 20.08
N ALA A 169 4.62 15.50 21.08
CA ALA A 169 5.61 15.12 22.07
C ALA A 169 6.80 14.36 21.44
N ALA A 170 6.54 13.43 20.51
CA ALA A 170 7.58 12.69 19.80
C ALA A 170 8.43 13.61 18.91
N ARG A 171 7.82 14.62 18.24
CA ARG A 171 8.57 15.63 17.47
C ARG A 171 9.45 16.51 18.36
N ALA A 172 8.99 16.88 19.54
CA ALA A 172 9.75 17.64 20.51
C ALA A 172 10.92 16.80 21.08
N ALA A 173 10.70 15.52 21.35
CA ALA A 173 11.73 14.58 21.80
C ALA A 173 12.73 14.20 20.69
N ALA A 174 12.27 14.04 19.44
CA ALA A 174 13.12 13.70 18.29
C ALA A 174 14.02 14.88 17.87
N GLY A 175 13.65 16.11 18.20
CA GLY A 175 14.57 17.27 18.11
C GLY A 175 15.77 17.18 19.06
N ALA A 176 15.71 16.29 20.05
CA ALA A 176 16.75 16.10 21.07
C ALA A 176 17.53 14.76 20.95
N ALA A 177 17.05 13.77 20.19
CA ALA A 177 17.67 12.45 20.08
C ALA A 177 17.72 11.98 18.61
N ALA A 178 18.91 11.67 18.16
CA ALA A 178 19.28 11.29 16.79
C ALA A 178 18.32 10.28 16.14
N GLY A 179 17.91 10.58 14.88
CA GLY A 179 16.95 9.81 14.08
C GLY A 179 17.25 8.33 13.77
N ALA A 180 18.45 7.83 14.06
CA ALA A 180 18.81 6.42 13.88
C ALA A 180 18.10 5.51 14.91
N ALA A 181 18.10 5.87 16.20
CA ALA A 181 17.49 5.07 17.26
C ALA A 181 15.94 4.96 17.12
N ALA A 182 15.31 6.03 16.58
CA ALA A 182 13.86 6.01 16.29
C ALA A 182 13.54 5.07 15.11
N GLY A 183 14.40 5.00 14.09
CA GLY A 183 14.25 4.08 12.97
C GLY A 183 14.27 2.61 13.40
N ASP A 184 15.21 2.24 14.26
CA ASP A 184 15.36 0.88 14.77
C ASP A 184 14.17 0.47 15.65
N ALA A 185 13.64 1.35 16.48
CA ALA A 185 12.46 1.08 17.30
C ALA A 185 11.18 0.91 16.47
N LEU A 186 11.08 1.61 15.32
CA LEU A 186 9.93 1.54 14.43
C LEU A 186 9.96 0.32 13.48
N ALA A 187 11.16 -0.18 13.15
CA ALA A 187 11.34 -1.18 12.11
C ALA A 187 10.50 -2.46 12.31
N PRO A 188 10.38 -3.06 13.53
CA PRO A 188 9.55 -4.25 13.72
C PRO A 188 8.07 -4.00 13.41
N THR A 189 7.53 -2.87 13.89
CA THR A 189 6.12 -2.50 13.66
C THR A 189 5.86 -2.22 12.19
N ILE A 190 6.75 -1.49 11.52
CA ILE A 190 6.65 -1.22 10.10
C ILE A 190 6.68 -2.54 9.31
N SER A 191 7.59 -3.47 9.64
CA SER A 191 7.66 -4.78 8.98
C SER A 191 6.38 -5.60 9.17
N ALA A 192 5.82 -5.62 10.37
CA ALA A 192 4.55 -6.30 10.64
C ALA A 192 3.38 -5.69 9.85
N LEU A 193 3.32 -4.36 9.78
CA LEU A 193 2.30 -3.65 8.98
C LEU A 193 2.46 -3.90 7.48
N GLN A 194 3.67 -4.03 6.97
CA GLN A 194 3.90 -4.36 5.56
C GLN A 194 3.41 -5.77 5.20
N VAL A 195 3.62 -6.75 6.09
CA VAL A 195 3.07 -8.11 5.91
C VAL A 195 1.54 -8.09 5.98
N SER A 196 0.96 -7.35 6.94
CA SER A 196 -0.49 -7.20 7.06
C SER A 196 -1.12 -6.46 5.86
N ALA A 197 -0.40 -5.50 5.26
CA ALA A 197 -0.85 -4.83 4.05
C ALA A 197 -0.86 -5.78 2.83
N LEU A 198 0.13 -6.68 2.74
CA LEU A 198 0.15 -7.73 1.71
C LEU A 198 -1.05 -8.66 1.86
N ASP A 199 -1.31 -9.18 3.07
CA ASP A 199 -2.49 -10.01 3.37
C ASP A 199 -3.80 -9.29 2.98
N LEU A 200 -3.92 -8.00 3.28
CA LEU A 200 -5.09 -7.21 2.88
C LEU A 200 -5.25 -7.16 1.35
N VAL A 201 -4.17 -6.91 0.61
CA VAL A 201 -4.21 -6.89 -0.87
C VAL A 201 -4.62 -8.26 -1.40
N GLU A 202 -4.05 -9.34 -0.89
CA GLU A 202 -4.41 -10.71 -1.29
C GLU A 202 -5.88 -11.03 -1.02
N ARG A 203 -6.42 -10.61 0.13
CA ARG A 203 -7.87 -10.74 0.44
C ARG A 203 -8.73 -9.91 -0.49
N MET A 204 -8.37 -8.66 -0.78
CA MET A 204 -9.09 -7.83 -1.75
C MET A 204 -9.06 -8.42 -3.17
N LEU A 205 -7.99 -9.10 -3.54
CA LEU A 205 -7.86 -9.80 -4.82
C LEU A 205 -8.71 -11.07 -4.87
N ALA A 206 -8.82 -11.79 -3.75
CA ALA A 206 -9.68 -12.96 -3.63
C ALA A 206 -11.17 -12.63 -3.77
N GLU A 207 -11.62 -11.45 -3.37
CA GLU A 207 -12.99 -10.95 -3.58
C GLU A 207 -13.36 -10.77 -5.08
N ALA A 208 -12.41 -10.93 -6.01
CA ALA A 208 -12.67 -10.81 -7.45
C ALA A 208 -13.32 -12.07 -8.06
N LYS A 209 -13.34 -13.16 -7.32
CA LYS A 209 -13.84 -14.48 -7.76
C LYS A 209 -15.20 -14.75 -7.15
#